data_20ee0f4498ffed017eb701c172d1a447
#
_entry.id   20ee0f4498ffed017eb701c172d1a447
#
_cell.length_a   1.000
_cell.length_b   1.000
_cell.length_c   1.000
_cell.angle_alpha   90.00
_cell.angle_beta   90.00
_cell.angle_gamma   90.00
#
_symmetry.space_group_name_H-M   'P 1'
#
loop_
_entity.id
_entity.type
_entity.pdbx_description
1 polymer ?
#
loop_
_entity_poly.entity_id
_entity_poly.type
_entity_poly.pdbx_seq_one_letter_code
_entity_poly.pdbx_strand_id
1 'polypeptide(L)'
;MSDLIDICAADKNPLYNFPEANKTIKTKIIFSGFKEGLTRLSPEIKGKKALLFCAENAFTKIGKPILSELENSGALTPDIIALDDECLSEEAFFALSGNFDVLVAAGDGELMIIAKSAAQKRGAKCILIPTDCRQSELLSTKDGDKPLATPFAAIIDRALYTTPKKQLCAEAYGDILAASLALIDYKIAVLTGKSTYSPTFYEIAREAVSIAVNIRHFLYPQEMLMIAELKLSVAKEYSSALDFSSAETTAKYLGKISDAPLGERKYRAFSVLLPLYKLYMSSDYPLNFVFPDGLKALGETSRFFGIEEHDLVNSFSIPTPEEREKNIRIKNLVKNNIIKELDGIGAKLGTIGENYRFLYDGRHRLSEFSTEELKKAVKAAAYESSGNLLAIMKAEGFAEFI
;
A
#
# COMPACT_ATOMS: atom_id res chain seq x y z
N MET A 1 1.12 -23.94 -2.97
CA MET A 1 -0.36 -24.00 -3.03
C MET A 1 -0.99 -24.18 -1.67
N SER A 2 -0.43 -25.01 -0.76
CA SER A 2 -0.93 -25.15 0.62
C SER A 2 -0.92 -23.85 1.41
N ASP A 3 0.12 -23.02 1.25
CA ASP A 3 0.31 -21.78 1.99
C ASP A 3 -0.68 -20.67 1.57
N LEU A 4 -1.14 -20.69 0.30
CA LEU A 4 -2.17 -19.78 -0.20
C LEU A 4 -3.59 -20.13 0.33
N ILE A 5 -3.85 -21.40 0.58
CA ILE A 5 -5.14 -21.87 1.13
C ILE A 5 -5.27 -21.47 2.60
N ASP A 6 -4.17 -21.46 3.36
CA ASP A 6 -4.15 -20.99 4.76
C ASP A 6 -4.38 -19.48 4.92
N ILE A 7 -3.98 -18.69 3.92
CA ILE A 7 -4.28 -17.25 3.85
C ILE A 7 -5.78 -17.00 3.67
N CYS A 8 -6.47 -17.94 2.99
CA CYS A 8 -7.89 -17.84 2.66
C CYS A 8 -8.83 -18.40 3.73
N ALA A 9 -8.33 -18.95 4.83
CA ALA A 9 -9.18 -19.40 5.93
C ALA A 9 -9.89 -18.20 6.57
N ALA A 10 -11.15 -18.04 6.23
CA ALA A 10 -11.98 -16.85 6.39
C ALA A 10 -12.11 -16.31 7.81
N ASP A 11 -11.76 -17.07 8.80
CA ASP A 11 -11.88 -16.73 10.22
C ASP A 11 -10.56 -16.30 10.85
N LYS A 12 -9.47 -16.27 10.08
CA LYS A 12 -8.15 -15.91 10.60
C LYS A 12 -7.79 -14.47 10.23
N ASN A 13 -7.34 -13.70 11.19
CA ASN A 13 -6.69 -12.41 10.97
C ASN A 13 -5.60 -12.57 9.88
N PRO A 14 -5.62 -11.79 8.77
CA PRO A 14 -4.61 -11.86 7.69
C PRO A 14 -3.18 -11.67 8.16
N LEU A 15 -2.98 -11.16 9.37
CA LEU A 15 -1.69 -10.99 10.02
C LEU A 15 -1.37 -12.11 11.02
N TYR A 16 -2.16 -13.20 11.03
CA TYR A 16 -1.95 -14.31 11.95
C TYR A 16 -0.54 -14.89 11.88
N ASN A 17 0.03 -14.97 10.68
CA ASN A 17 1.40 -15.46 10.45
C ASN A 17 2.48 -14.43 10.86
N PHE A 18 2.08 -13.23 11.29
CA PHE A 18 3.00 -12.14 11.64
C PHE A 18 2.75 -11.64 13.07
N PRO A 19 3.08 -12.43 14.11
CA PRO A 19 2.78 -12.07 15.50
C PRO A 19 3.47 -10.78 15.95
N GLU A 20 4.62 -10.43 15.37
CA GLU A 20 5.32 -9.17 15.68
C GLU A 20 4.54 -7.96 15.12
N ALA A 21 4.01 -8.07 13.90
CA ALA A 21 3.16 -7.03 13.33
C ALA A 21 1.91 -6.83 14.19
N ASN A 22 1.25 -7.91 14.63
CA ASN A 22 0.09 -7.83 15.51
C ASN A 22 0.38 -7.12 16.85
N LYS A 23 1.60 -7.21 17.38
CA LYS A 23 2.02 -6.50 18.59
C LYS A 23 2.27 -5.01 18.33
N THR A 24 2.72 -4.67 17.15
CA THR A 24 3.05 -3.31 16.75
C THR A 24 1.82 -2.49 16.39
N ILE A 25 0.82 -3.12 15.77
CA ILE A 25 -0.41 -2.47 15.32
C ILE A 25 -1.27 -2.12 16.53
N LYS A 26 -1.59 -0.83 16.67
CA LYS A 26 -2.44 -0.31 17.76
C LYS A 26 -3.92 -0.45 17.45
N THR A 27 -4.30 -0.51 16.20
CA THR A 27 -5.69 -0.65 15.75
C THR A 27 -6.20 -2.06 16.04
N LYS A 28 -7.37 -2.18 16.66
CA LYS A 28 -8.07 -3.46 16.80
C LYS A 28 -8.68 -3.86 15.47
N ILE A 29 -8.08 -4.79 14.73
CA ILE A 29 -8.64 -5.29 13.47
C ILE A 29 -9.58 -6.46 13.77
N ILE A 30 -10.87 -6.30 13.45
CA ILE A 30 -11.95 -7.24 13.75
C ILE A 30 -12.50 -7.78 12.42
N PHE A 31 -12.27 -9.06 12.16
CA PHE A 31 -12.87 -9.78 11.02
C PHE A 31 -14.19 -10.40 11.45
N SER A 32 -15.29 -9.71 11.18
CA SER A 32 -16.66 -10.21 11.46
C SER A 32 -17.68 -9.35 10.71
N GLY A 33 -18.93 -9.77 10.68
CA GLY A 33 -20.02 -8.89 10.29
C GLY A 33 -20.01 -7.62 11.14
N PHE A 34 -20.34 -6.45 10.55
CA PHE A 34 -20.26 -5.17 11.25
C PHE A 34 -21.10 -5.14 12.54
N LYS A 35 -22.25 -5.84 12.57
CA LYS A 35 -23.10 -5.96 13.77
C LYS A 35 -22.33 -6.62 14.92
N GLU A 36 -21.74 -7.78 14.67
CA GLU A 36 -20.93 -8.48 15.67
C GLU A 36 -19.71 -7.66 16.06
N GLY A 37 -19.05 -6.99 15.10
CA GLY A 37 -17.92 -6.11 15.35
C GLY A 37 -18.26 -4.95 16.28
N LEU A 38 -19.38 -4.27 16.05
CA LEU A 38 -19.88 -3.19 16.92
C LEU A 38 -20.28 -3.73 18.29
N THR A 39 -20.94 -4.89 18.36
CA THR A 39 -21.26 -5.54 19.64
C THR A 39 -20.00 -5.85 20.45
N ARG A 40 -18.91 -6.32 19.82
CA ARG A 40 -17.61 -6.53 20.48
C ARG A 40 -16.99 -5.23 21.00
N LEU A 41 -17.30 -4.11 20.35
CA LEU A 41 -16.85 -2.76 20.74
C LEU A 41 -17.85 -2.03 21.66
N SER A 42 -18.96 -2.68 22.04
CA SER A 42 -19.98 -2.06 22.91
C SER A 42 -19.42 -1.45 24.21
N PRO A 43 -18.40 -2.01 24.89
CA PRO A 43 -17.80 -1.37 26.06
C PRO A 43 -17.24 0.02 25.80
N GLU A 44 -16.80 0.28 24.56
CA GLU A 44 -16.23 1.55 24.12
C GLU A 44 -17.27 2.54 23.62
N ILE A 45 -18.46 2.05 23.24
CA ILE A 45 -19.56 2.79 22.65
C ILE A 45 -20.63 3.14 23.68
N LYS A 46 -20.90 2.25 24.62
CA LYS A 46 -21.96 2.39 25.64
C LYS A 46 -21.82 3.68 26.45
N GLY A 47 -22.90 4.45 26.49
CA GLY A 47 -22.94 5.72 27.21
C GLY A 47 -22.11 6.84 26.58
N LYS A 48 -21.66 6.67 25.33
CA LYS A 48 -20.92 7.69 24.57
C LYS A 48 -21.78 8.30 23.50
N LYS A 49 -21.52 9.57 23.15
CA LYS A 49 -22.11 10.20 21.96
C LYS A 49 -21.43 9.63 20.73
N ALA A 50 -22.17 8.86 19.96
CA ALA A 50 -21.68 8.26 18.73
C ALA A 50 -22.14 9.05 17.51
N LEU A 51 -21.25 9.26 16.55
CA LEU A 51 -21.53 9.85 15.25
C LEU A 51 -21.22 8.82 14.16
N LEU A 52 -22.18 8.57 13.28
CA LEU A 52 -21.96 7.79 12.08
C LEU A 52 -21.64 8.73 10.92
N PHE A 53 -20.57 8.44 10.18
CA PHE A 53 -20.20 9.11 8.95
C PHE A 53 -20.18 8.12 7.80
N CYS A 54 -20.96 8.36 6.75
CA CYS A 54 -21.01 7.48 5.57
C CYS A 54 -21.32 8.29 4.29
N ALA A 55 -21.08 7.65 3.13
CA ALA A 55 -21.53 8.21 1.86
C ALA A 55 -23.08 8.17 1.76
N GLU A 56 -23.70 9.18 1.18
CA GLU A 56 -25.16 9.30 1.07
C GLU A 56 -25.77 8.11 0.30
N ASN A 57 -25.14 7.70 -0.79
CA ASN A 57 -25.56 6.56 -1.61
C ASN A 57 -25.50 5.21 -0.85
N ALA A 58 -24.67 5.11 0.17
CA ALA A 58 -24.53 3.92 1.03
C ALA A 58 -25.47 3.95 2.25
N PHE A 59 -26.08 5.10 2.56
CA PHE A 59 -26.83 5.30 3.79
C PHE A 59 -27.93 4.24 4.01
N THR A 60 -28.75 3.97 2.99
CA THR A 60 -29.88 3.03 3.14
C THR A 60 -29.42 1.61 3.38
N LYS A 61 -28.35 1.17 2.70
CA LYS A 61 -27.88 -0.21 2.74
C LYS A 61 -26.95 -0.49 3.93
N ILE A 62 -26.15 0.47 4.31
CA ILE A 62 -25.08 0.31 5.31
C ILE A 62 -25.31 1.25 6.49
N GLY A 63 -25.57 2.51 6.26
CA GLY A 63 -25.68 3.54 7.30
C GLY A 63 -26.81 3.27 8.29
N LYS A 64 -28.04 3.02 7.80
CA LYS A 64 -29.19 2.71 8.68
C LYS A 64 -28.95 1.48 9.56
N PRO A 65 -28.50 0.33 9.03
CA PRO A 65 -28.16 -0.82 9.86
C PRO A 65 -27.08 -0.56 10.90
N ILE A 66 -26.04 0.23 10.58
CA ILE A 66 -25.00 0.60 11.54
C ILE A 66 -25.57 1.50 12.63
N LEU A 67 -26.38 2.50 12.25
CA LEU A 67 -27.03 3.40 13.22
C LEU A 67 -27.85 2.62 14.23
N SER A 68 -28.71 1.70 13.75
CA SER A 68 -29.50 0.81 14.63
C SER A 68 -28.60 -0.02 15.55
N GLU A 69 -27.46 -0.50 15.07
CA GLU A 69 -26.55 -1.29 15.91
C GLU A 69 -25.81 -0.43 16.94
N LEU A 70 -25.54 0.83 16.64
CA LEU A 70 -24.99 1.79 17.62
C LEU A 70 -25.98 2.02 18.77
N GLU A 71 -27.29 2.16 18.45
CA GLU A 71 -28.37 2.23 19.43
C GLU A 71 -28.41 0.97 20.30
N ASN A 72 -28.39 -0.21 19.67
CA ASN A 72 -28.37 -1.50 20.37
C ASN A 72 -27.13 -1.68 21.27
N SER A 73 -26.00 -1.12 20.85
CA SER A 73 -24.75 -1.11 21.60
C SER A 73 -24.75 -0.10 22.76
N GLY A 74 -25.84 0.64 22.95
CA GLY A 74 -26.05 1.57 24.06
C GLY A 74 -25.37 2.93 23.86
N ALA A 75 -25.13 3.36 22.63
CA ALA A 75 -24.70 4.72 22.33
C ALA A 75 -25.75 5.74 22.79
N LEU A 76 -25.30 6.89 23.27
CA LEU A 76 -26.17 8.01 23.58
C LEU A 76 -26.51 8.77 22.29
N THR A 77 -27.81 8.84 21.96
CA THR A 77 -28.31 9.62 20.82
C THR A 77 -27.37 9.58 19.60
N PRO A 78 -27.24 8.41 18.95
CA PRO A 78 -26.37 8.33 17.78
C PRO A 78 -26.90 9.26 16.69
N ASP A 79 -25.98 10.04 16.13
CA ASP A 79 -26.25 10.99 15.06
C ASP A 79 -25.60 10.51 13.77
N ILE A 80 -25.97 11.11 12.64
CA ILE A 80 -25.47 10.68 11.34
C ILE A 80 -25.15 11.88 10.45
N ILE A 81 -24.01 11.79 9.76
CA ILE A 81 -23.65 12.63 8.63
C ILE A 81 -23.52 11.70 7.41
N ALA A 82 -24.33 11.98 6.39
CA ALA A 82 -24.24 11.37 5.09
C ALA A 82 -23.91 12.46 4.07
N LEU A 83 -22.77 12.33 3.37
CA LEU A 83 -22.33 13.27 2.35
C LEU A 83 -22.29 12.59 0.99
N ASP A 84 -22.68 13.36 -0.04
CA ASP A 84 -22.44 12.96 -1.43
C ASP A 84 -20.93 12.98 -1.72
N ASP A 85 -20.48 12.09 -2.61
CA ASP A 85 -19.07 11.98 -3.01
C ASP A 85 -18.52 13.33 -3.53
N GLU A 86 -19.36 14.15 -4.22
CA GLU A 86 -18.97 15.46 -4.72
C GLU A 86 -18.81 16.51 -3.59
N CYS A 87 -19.47 16.32 -2.46
CA CYS A 87 -19.44 17.21 -1.28
C CYS A 87 -18.49 16.70 -0.18
N LEU A 88 -17.79 15.59 -0.42
CA LEU A 88 -16.96 14.95 0.57
C LEU A 88 -15.74 15.82 0.88
N SER A 89 -15.76 16.50 2.00
CA SER A 89 -14.64 17.32 2.49
C SER A 89 -14.65 17.41 4.01
N GLU A 90 -13.50 17.74 4.57
CA GLU A 90 -13.35 17.93 6.01
C GLU A 90 -14.17 19.14 6.49
N GLU A 91 -14.22 20.20 5.72
CA GLU A 91 -15.01 21.41 5.99
C GLU A 91 -16.51 21.10 6.04
N ALA A 92 -17.03 20.34 5.07
CA ALA A 92 -18.43 19.93 5.03
C ALA A 92 -18.77 19.03 6.23
N PHE A 93 -17.88 18.09 6.58
CA PHE A 93 -18.06 17.27 7.77
C PHE A 93 -18.17 18.12 9.04
N PHE A 94 -17.25 19.07 9.28
CA PHE A 94 -17.26 19.90 10.48
C PHE A 94 -18.42 20.88 10.52
N ALA A 95 -18.92 21.35 9.37
CA ALA A 95 -20.10 22.20 9.30
C ALA A 95 -21.37 21.49 9.80
N LEU A 96 -21.44 20.17 9.64
CA LEU A 96 -22.59 19.35 10.02
C LEU A 96 -22.39 18.64 11.37
N SER A 97 -21.15 18.42 11.81
CA SER A 97 -20.86 17.64 13.00
C SER A 97 -21.05 18.43 14.29
N GLY A 98 -21.77 17.83 15.24
CA GLY A 98 -21.78 18.24 16.64
C GLY A 98 -20.58 17.69 17.41
N ASN A 99 -20.73 17.61 18.75
CA ASN A 99 -19.75 16.94 19.60
C ASN A 99 -20.02 15.43 19.65
N PHE A 100 -18.97 14.64 19.52
CA PHE A 100 -19.00 13.17 19.60
C PHE A 100 -17.78 12.63 20.35
N ASP A 101 -17.95 11.49 21.00
CA ASP A 101 -16.91 10.76 21.71
C ASP A 101 -16.36 9.59 20.85
N VAL A 102 -17.23 9.06 19.98
CA VAL A 102 -16.94 7.94 19.07
C VAL A 102 -17.41 8.31 17.67
N LEU A 103 -16.54 8.21 16.70
CA LEU A 103 -16.85 8.35 15.29
C LEU A 103 -16.76 6.97 14.63
N VAL A 104 -17.88 6.52 14.05
CA VAL A 104 -17.94 5.32 13.21
C VAL A 104 -18.01 5.77 11.77
N ALA A 105 -17.05 5.42 10.95
CA ALA A 105 -17.02 5.79 9.54
C ALA A 105 -17.17 4.56 8.66
N ALA A 106 -18.15 4.57 7.76
CA ALA A 106 -18.42 3.49 6.82
C ALA A 106 -18.31 3.99 5.39
N GLY A 107 -17.24 3.59 4.69
CA GLY A 107 -16.97 4.10 3.35
C GLY A 107 -15.64 3.63 2.77
N ASP A 108 -15.12 4.45 1.87
CA ASP A 108 -13.86 4.24 1.18
C ASP A 108 -12.70 5.09 1.76
N GLY A 109 -11.55 5.09 1.07
CA GLY A 109 -10.30 5.67 1.55
C GLY A 109 -10.39 7.16 1.90
N GLU A 110 -11.05 8.01 1.09
CA GLU A 110 -11.14 9.45 1.33
C GLU A 110 -12.02 9.76 2.55
N LEU A 111 -13.18 9.12 2.64
CA LEU A 111 -14.05 9.21 3.80
C LEU A 111 -13.33 8.79 5.09
N MET A 112 -12.50 7.75 5.02
CA MET A 112 -11.71 7.28 6.16
C MET A 112 -10.63 8.27 6.58
N ILE A 113 -9.98 8.95 5.64
CA ILE A 113 -9.01 10.01 5.93
C ILE A 113 -9.68 11.16 6.68
N ILE A 114 -10.83 11.64 6.17
CA ILE A 114 -11.62 12.68 6.82
C ILE A 114 -12.05 12.26 8.24
N ALA A 115 -12.52 11.02 8.38
CA ALA A 115 -12.94 10.50 9.68
C ALA A 115 -11.80 10.45 10.69
N LYS A 116 -10.61 9.99 10.29
CA LYS A 116 -9.42 9.97 11.16
C LYS A 116 -8.99 11.37 11.58
N SER A 117 -8.96 12.31 10.61
CA SER A 117 -8.65 13.72 10.90
C SER A 117 -9.67 14.33 11.87
N ALA A 118 -10.96 14.12 11.62
CA ALA A 118 -12.02 14.62 12.46
C ALA A 118 -11.97 14.06 13.89
N ALA A 119 -11.78 12.74 14.02
CA ALA A 119 -11.64 12.09 15.31
C ALA A 119 -10.41 12.61 16.08
N GLN A 120 -9.29 12.84 15.39
CA GLN A 120 -8.08 13.42 16.00
C GLN A 120 -8.35 14.82 16.53
N LYS A 121 -8.97 15.69 15.75
CA LYS A 121 -9.27 17.08 16.15
C LYS A 121 -10.24 17.14 17.34
N ARG A 122 -11.10 16.13 17.49
CA ARG A 122 -12.07 16.03 18.60
C ARG A 122 -11.58 15.21 19.79
N GLY A 123 -10.45 14.52 19.68
CA GLY A 123 -9.99 13.57 20.68
C GLY A 123 -10.90 12.35 20.83
N ALA A 124 -11.66 12.01 19.77
CA ALA A 124 -12.63 10.94 19.75
C ALA A 124 -12.01 9.61 19.31
N LYS A 125 -12.63 8.48 19.67
CA LYS A 125 -12.27 7.17 19.13
C LYS A 125 -12.81 7.03 17.70
N CYS A 126 -11.95 6.62 16.76
CA CYS A 126 -12.33 6.35 15.37
C CYS A 126 -12.48 4.86 15.13
N ILE A 127 -13.66 4.42 14.68
CA ILE A 127 -13.95 3.05 14.26
C ILE A 127 -14.23 3.09 12.77
N LEU A 128 -13.47 2.33 11.98
CA LEU A 128 -13.60 2.30 10.53
C LEU A 128 -14.30 1.01 10.09
N ILE A 129 -15.22 1.13 9.14
CA ILE A 129 -15.92 0.02 8.49
C ILE A 129 -15.74 0.21 6.98
N PRO A 130 -14.65 -0.34 6.40
CA PRO A 130 -14.41 -0.21 4.98
C PRO A 130 -15.49 -0.92 4.16
N THR A 131 -15.88 -0.33 3.03
CA THR A 131 -16.96 -0.82 2.15
C THR A 131 -16.48 -1.20 0.76
N ASP A 132 -15.22 -0.97 0.45
CA ASP A 132 -14.60 -1.39 -0.82
C ASP A 132 -13.22 -2.03 -0.60
N CYS A 133 -12.58 -2.47 -1.69
CA CYS A 133 -11.30 -3.18 -1.62
C CYS A 133 -10.06 -2.26 -1.51
N ARG A 134 -10.20 -0.94 -1.63
CA ARG A 134 -9.09 0.02 -1.52
C ARG A 134 -8.83 0.37 -0.05
N GLN A 135 -7.91 -0.34 0.57
CA GLN A 135 -7.63 -0.25 2.00
C GLN A 135 -6.20 0.17 2.33
N SER A 136 -5.42 0.59 1.34
CA SER A 136 -4.02 1.01 1.57
C SER A 136 -3.91 2.20 2.53
N GLU A 137 -4.97 2.99 2.69
CA GLU A 137 -5.02 4.15 3.59
C GLU A 137 -5.73 3.86 4.93
N LEU A 138 -6.20 2.61 5.15
CA LEU A 138 -6.98 2.26 6.35
C LEU A 138 -6.22 2.58 7.64
N LEU A 139 -4.97 2.20 7.72
CA LEU A 139 -4.12 2.42 8.88
C LEU A 139 -3.21 3.64 8.72
N SER A 140 -3.31 4.38 7.62
CA SER A 140 -2.45 5.53 7.35
C SER A 140 -2.46 6.53 8.50
N THR A 141 -1.26 6.90 8.96
CA THR A 141 -1.04 7.93 9.98
C THR A 141 -0.67 9.28 9.37
N LYS A 142 -0.79 9.39 8.05
CA LYS A 142 -0.49 10.62 7.29
C LYS A 142 -1.50 10.83 6.16
N ASP A 143 -1.77 12.09 5.88
CA ASP A 143 -2.40 12.57 4.65
C ASP A 143 -1.45 13.61 4.04
N GLY A 144 -0.64 13.20 3.07
CA GLY A 144 0.52 13.95 2.64
C GLY A 144 1.48 14.19 3.81
N ASP A 145 1.74 15.45 4.15
CA ASP A 145 2.58 15.83 5.30
C ASP A 145 1.79 15.99 6.62
N LYS A 146 0.46 15.88 6.58
CA LYS A 146 -0.39 16.06 7.76
C LYS A 146 -0.47 14.75 8.56
N PRO A 147 -0.18 14.76 9.87
CA PRO A 147 -0.34 13.58 10.71
C PRO A 147 -1.84 13.26 10.91
N LEU A 148 -2.18 11.97 10.88
CA LEU A 148 -3.50 11.44 11.18
C LEU A 148 -3.45 10.54 12.41
N ALA A 149 -4.55 10.47 13.17
CA ALA A 149 -4.68 9.51 14.25
C ALA A 149 -4.77 8.07 13.71
N THR A 150 -4.13 7.15 14.39
CA THR A 150 -4.37 5.72 14.19
C THR A 150 -5.82 5.41 14.60
N PRO A 151 -6.61 4.72 13.77
CA PRO A 151 -7.98 4.36 14.17
C PRO A 151 -7.96 3.44 15.40
N PHE A 152 -8.96 3.59 16.26
CA PHE A 152 -9.12 2.73 17.44
C PHE A 152 -9.44 1.29 17.03
N ALA A 153 -10.33 1.12 16.05
CA ALA A 153 -10.68 -0.19 15.50
C ALA A 153 -11.01 -0.09 14.01
N ALA A 154 -10.83 -1.21 13.31
CA ALA A 154 -11.32 -1.44 11.95
C ALA A 154 -12.14 -2.74 11.95
N ILE A 155 -13.40 -2.67 11.48
CA ILE A 155 -14.28 -3.83 11.34
C ILE A 155 -14.33 -4.20 9.88
N ILE A 156 -13.80 -5.36 9.54
CA ILE A 156 -13.72 -5.89 8.18
C ILE A 156 -14.88 -6.86 7.97
N ASP A 157 -15.95 -6.37 7.37
CA ASP A 157 -17.15 -7.18 7.07
C ASP A 157 -17.11 -7.65 5.63
N ARG A 158 -16.88 -8.95 5.43
CA ARG A 158 -16.81 -9.59 4.11
C ARG A 158 -18.07 -9.39 3.26
N ALA A 159 -19.24 -9.34 3.89
CA ALA A 159 -20.51 -9.16 3.18
C ALA A 159 -20.59 -7.81 2.45
N LEU A 160 -19.88 -6.80 2.90
CA LEU A 160 -19.84 -5.49 2.27
C LEU A 160 -19.04 -5.48 0.95
N TYR A 161 -18.16 -6.48 0.74
CA TYR A 161 -17.31 -6.59 -0.46
C TYR A 161 -17.88 -7.49 -1.55
N THR A 162 -19.04 -8.07 -1.35
CA THR A 162 -19.62 -9.06 -2.30
C THR A 162 -20.00 -8.44 -3.64
N THR A 163 -20.23 -7.13 -3.71
CA THR A 163 -20.60 -6.40 -4.93
C THR A 163 -19.84 -5.08 -5.09
N PRO A 164 -18.51 -5.05 -4.99
CA PRO A 164 -17.78 -3.81 -5.19
C PRO A 164 -17.86 -3.36 -6.64
N LYS A 165 -17.75 -2.06 -6.87
CA LYS A 165 -17.57 -1.52 -8.22
C LYS A 165 -16.28 -2.13 -8.79
N LYS A 166 -16.34 -2.74 -9.98
CA LYS A 166 -15.17 -3.38 -10.63
C LYS A 166 -14.00 -2.43 -10.82
N GLN A 167 -14.28 -1.15 -11.07
CA GLN A 167 -13.27 -0.10 -11.15
C GLN A 167 -12.42 -0.04 -9.88
N LEU A 168 -13.05 -0.08 -8.69
CA LEU A 168 -12.33 -0.03 -7.41
C LEU A 168 -11.43 -1.25 -7.21
N CYS A 169 -11.84 -2.42 -7.71
CA CYS A 169 -10.99 -3.61 -7.69
C CYS A 169 -9.78 -3.46 -8.61
N ALA A 170 -9.94 -2.85 -9.78
CA ALA A 170 -8.84 -2.59 -10.69
C ALA A 170 -7.87 -1.55 -10.13
N GLU A 171 -8.38 -0.54 -9.43
CA GLU A 171 -7.56 0.46 -8.73
C GLU A 171 -6.74 -0.18 -7.62
N ALA A 172 -7.35 -0.98 -6.73
CA ALA A 172 -6.66 -1.73 -5.70
C ALA A 172 -5.58 -2.65 -6.29
N TYR A 173 -5.91 -3.34 -7.39
CA TYR A 173 -4.95 -4.18 -8.10
C TYR A 173 -3.74 -3.38 -8.61
N GLY A 174 -3.96 -2.20 -9.17
CA GLY A 174 -2.90 -1.30 -9.62
C GLY A 174 -2.00 -0.84 -8.47
N ASP A 175 -2.58 -0.55 -7.32
CA ASP A 175 -1.85 -0.17 -6.10
C ASP A 175 -0.92 -1.29 -5.63
N ILE A 176 -1.45 -2.52 -5.56
CA ILE A 176 -0.67 -3.69 -5.13
C ILE A 176 0.45 -4.01 -6.14
N LEU A 177 0.22 -3.85 -7.45
CA LEU A 177 1.27 -4.06 -8.44
C LEU A 177 2.39 -3.03 -8.33
N ALA A 178 2.06 -1.77 -8.07
CA ALA A 178 3.07 -0.74 -7.82
C ALA A 178 3.94 -1.09 -6.61
N ALA A 179 3.38 -1.70 -5.57
CA ALA A 179 4.11 -2.18 -4.42
C ALA A 179 5.16 -3.25 -4.77
N SER A 180 4.99 -4.01 -5.85
CA SER A 180 6.01 -4.98 -6.30
C SER A 180 7.32 -4.32 -6.69
N LEU A 181 7.27 -3.14 -7.32
CA LEU A 181 8.47 -2.34 -7.63
C LEU A 181 8.97 -1.60 -6.39
N ALA A 182 8.06 -1.15 -5.52
CA ALA A 182 8.44 -0.53 -4.26
C ALA A 182 9.28 -1.46 -3.37
N LEU A 183 9.03 -2.77 -3.39
CA LEU A 183 9.87 -3.74 -2.70
C LEU A 183 11.29 -3.83 -3.26
N ILE A 184 11.47 -3.64 -4.58
CA ILE A 184 12.79 -3.55 -5.21
C ILE A 184 13.48 -2.24 -4.81
N ASP A 185 12.75 -1.14 -4.87
CA ASP A 185 13.23 0.18 -4.43
C ASP A 185 13.64 0.16 -2.95
N TYR A 186 12.89 -0.54 -2.10
CA TYR A 186 13.22 -0.74 -0.70
C TYR A 186 14.55 -1.50 -0.50
N LYS A 187 14.81 -2.53 -1.29
CA LYS A 187 16.13 -3.20 -1.27
C LYS A 187 17.26 -2.22 -1.55
N ILE A 188 17.06 -1.35 -2.53
CA ILE A 188 18.04 -0.30 -2.85
C ILE A 188 18.15 0.71 -1.70
N ALA A 189 17.05 1.11 -1.08
CA ALA A 189 17.06 2.01 0.06
C ALA A 189 17.80 1.43 1.27
N VAL A 190 17.62 0.15 1.56
CA VAL A 190 18.38 -0.57 2.61
C VAL A 190 19.86 -0.63 2.25
N LEU A 191 20.18 -0.99 1.01
CA LEU A 191 21.55 -1.07 0.51
C LEU A 191 22.29 0.26 0.58
N THR A 192 21.59 1.37 0.31
CA THR A 192 22.14 2.72 0.38
C THR A 192 22.03 3.38 1.76
N GLY A 193 21.57 2.64 2.78
CA GLY A 193 21.38 3.13 4.15
C GLY A 193 20.31 4.20 4.32
N LYS A 194 19.43 4.36 3.34
CA LYS A 194 18.29 5.27 3.42
C LYS A 194 17.13 4.68 4.20
N SER A 195 17.13 3.36 4.40
CA SER A 195 16.12 2.63 5.18
C SER A 195 16.77 1.50 5.99
N THR A 196 16.03 1.04 7.00
CA THR A 196 16.38 -0.11 7.84
C THR A 196 15.57 -1.31 7.39
N TYR A 197 16.21 -2.48 7.28
CA TYR A 197 15.54 -3.70 6.88
C TYR A 197 14.57 -4.18 7.97
N SER A 198 13.33 -4.38 7.57
CA SER A 198 12.29 -4.97 8.41
C SER A 198 11.73 -6.23 7.75
N PRO A 199 12.23 -7.42 8.12
CA PRO A 199 11.83 -8.68 7.47
C PRO A 199 10.32 -8.93 7.57
N THR A 200 9.72 -8.70 8.72
CA THR A 200 8.28 -8.92 8.94
C THR A 200 7.43 -8.10 7.97
N PHE A 201 7.68 -6.80 7.87
CA PHE A 201 6.87 -5.93 7.00
C PHE A 201 7.18 -6.12 5.52
N TYR A 202 8.42 -6.46 5.17
CA TYR A 202 8.78 -6.86 3.82
C TYR A 202 7.98 -8.09 3.36
N GLU A 203 7.91 -9.13 4.20
CA GLU A 203 7.16 -10.35 3.90
C GLU A 203 5.66 -10.10 3.82
N ILE A 204 5.10 -9.24 4.68
CA ILE A 204 3.69 -8.82 4.61
C ILE A 204 3.39 -8.18 3.24
N ALA A 205 4.22 -7.25 2.79
CA ALA A 205 4.04 -6.61 1.49
C ALA A 205 4.25 -7.60 0.32
N ARG A 206 5.21 -8.53 0.44
CA ARG A 206 5.45 -9.59 -0.54
C ARG A 206 4.26 -10.54 -0.67
N GLU A 207 3.62 -10.90 0.43
CA GLU A 207 2.38 -11.68 0.41
C GLU A 207 1.25 -10.94 -0.29
N ALA A 208 1.08 -9.64 -0.05
CA ALA A 208 0.09 -8.83 -0.76
C ALA A 208 0.29 -8.89 -2.28
N VAL A 209 1.51 -8.72 -2.75
CA VAL A 209 1.86 -8.83 -4.18
C VAL A 209 1.57 -10.25 -4.70
N SER A 210 1.88 -11.29 -3.93
CA SER A 210 1.60 -12.68 -4.31
C SER A 210 0.09 -12.93 -4.50
N ILE A 211 -0.75 -12.36 -3.63
CA ILE A 211 -2.21 -12.42 -3.76
C ILE A 211 -2.65 -11.80 -5.09
N ALA A 212 -2.19 -10.59 -5.40
CA ALA A 212 -2.57 -9.90 -6.63
C ALA A 212 -2.19 -10.69 -7.89
N VAL A 213 -0.98 -11.21 -7.94
CA VAL A 213 -0.52 -12.00 -9.10
C VAL A 213 -1.38 -13.26 -9.32
N ASN A 214 -1.89 -13.85 -8.24
CA ASN A 214 -2.69 -15.06 -8.29
C ASN A 214 -4.22 -14.81 -8.18
N ILE A 215 -4.66 -13.58 -8.36
CA ILE A 215 -6.04 -13.14 -8.03
C ILE A 215 -7.13 -13.98 -8.70
N ARG A 216 -6.93 -14.47 -9.92
CA ARG A 216 -7.90 -15.31 -10.65
C ARG A 216 -8.06 -16.72 -10.11
N HIS A 217 -7.16 -17.17 -9.24
CA HIS A 217 -7.23 -18.49 -8.62
C HIS A 217 -8.05 -18.50 -7.33
N PHE A 218 -8.49 -17.33 -6.86
CA PHE A 218 -9.32 -17.23 -5.66
C PHE A 218 -10.81 -17.25 -5.99
N LEU A 219 -11.59 -17.86 -5.12
CA LEU A 219 -13.04 -17.93 -5.25
C LEU A 219 -13.67 -16.54 -5.08
N TYR A 220 -13.10 -15.70 -4.22
CA TYR A 220 -13.55 -14.35 -3.93
C TYR A 220 -12.41 -13.32 -4.19
N PRO A 221 -12.16 -12.95 -5.46
CA PRO A 221 -11.06 -12.06 -5.82
C PRO A 221 -11.10 -10.70 -5.10
N GLN A 222 -12.30 -10.14 -4.94
CA GLN A 222 -12.49 -8.82 -4.32
C GLN A 222 -12.06 -8.82 -2.84
N GLU A 223 -12.43 -9.87 -2.12
CA GLU A 223 -12.02 -10.06 -0.74
C GLU A 223 -10.51 -10.22 -0.62
N MET A 224 -9.91 -10.96 -1.53
CA MET A 224 -8.46 -11.14 -1.55
C MET A 224 -7.71 -9.85 -1.88
N LEU A 225 -8.27 -8.99 -2.75
CA LEU A 225 -7.72 -7.65 -2.98
C LEU A 225 -7.78 -6.80 -1.71
N MET A 226 -8.91 -6.82 -1.00
CA MET A 226 -9.04 -6.12 0.27
C MET A 226 -8.01 -6.60 1.31
N ILE A 227 -7.81 -7.92 1.41
CA ILE A 227 -6.79 -8.49 2.30
C ILE A 227 -5.39 -8.04 1.89
N ALA A 228 -5.09 -8.00 0.60
CA ALA A 228 -3.81 -7.54 0.09
C ALA A 228 -3.59 -6.05 0.38
N GLU A 229 -4.59 -5.21 0.15
CA GLU A 229 -4.56 -3.78 0.47
C GLU A 229 -4.37 -3.52 1.97
N LEU A 230 -5.05 -4.28 2.83
CA LEU A 230 -4.85 -4.20 4.28
C LEU A 230 -3.40 -4.55 4.67
N LYS A 231 -2.82 -5.58 4.06
CA LYS A 231 -1.40 -5.93 4.27
C LYS A 231 -0.48 -4.79 3.83
N LEU A 232 -0.75 -4.16 2.68
CA LEU A 232 0.02 -2.99 2.23
C LEU A 232 -0.11 -1.82 3.19
N SER A 233 -1.32 -1.54 3.71
CA SER A 233 -1.55 -0.51 4.71
C SER A 233 -0.68 -0.74 5.96
N VAL A 234 -0.62 -1.99 6.44
CA VAL A 234 0.26 -2.36 7.56
C VAL A 234 1.74 -2.14 7.21
N ALA A 235 2.17 -2.56 6.02
CA ALA A 235 3.56 -2.41 5.62
C ALA A 235 3.95 -0.93 5.49
N LYS A 236 3.08 -0.08 4.94
CA LYS A 236 3.29 1.37 4.82
C LYS A 236 3.43 2.06 6.19
N GLU A 237 2.54 1.73 7.14
CA GLU A 237 2.43 2.49 8.38
C GLU A 237 3.46 2.12 9.44
N TYR A 238 3.92 0.88 9.44
CA TYR A 238 4.80 0.38 10.47
C TYR A 238 6.23 0.09 9.99
N SER A 239 6.51 0.40 8.72
CA SER A 239 7.84 0.23 8.12
C SER A 239 8.00 1.16 6.93
N SER A 240 9.24 1.53 6.64
CA SER A 240 9.61 2.24 5.41
C SER A 240 9.65 1.34 4.16
N ALA A 241 9.12 0.12 4.24
CA ALA A 241 9.24 -0.87 3.16
C ALA A 241 8.66 -0.42 1.81
N LEU A 242 7.73 0.52 1.81
CA LEU A 242 7.09 1.05 0.60
C LEU A 242 7.28 2.56 0.39
N ASP A 243 8.03 3.25 1.27
CA ASP A 243 8.20 4.71 1.23
C ASP A 243 9.03 5.20 0.01
N PHE A 244 9.85 4.31 -0.57
CA PHE A 244 10.76 4.64 -1.67
C PHE A 244 10.19 4.32 -3.05
N SER A 245 8.89 4.16 -3.17
CA SER A 245 8.21 3.72 -4.41
C SER A 245 8.37 4.72 -5.55
N SER A 246 9.17 4.37 -6.54
CA SER A 246 9.25 5.10 -7.81
C SER A 246 7.96 5.00 -8.62
N ALA A 247 7.19 3.92 -8.47
CA ALA A 247 5.90 3.78 -9.11
C ALA A 247 4.86 4.76 -8.56
N GLU A 248 4.83 4.99 -7.25
CA GLU A 248 3.97 6.01 -6.65
C GLU A 248 4.37 7.43 -7.09
N THR A 249 5.67 7.74 -7.07
CA THR A 249 6.18 9.03 -7.54
C THR A 249 5.84 9.26 -9.01
N THR A 250 6.02 8.25 -9.87
CA THR A 250 5.63 8.34 -11.29
C THR A 250 4.13 8.53 -11.46
N ALA A 251 3.29 7.80 -10.70
CA ALA A 251 1.83 7.94 -10.74
C ALA A 251 1.36 9.33 -10.29
N LYS A 252 2.04 9.96 -9.33
CA LYS A 252 1.81 11.36 -8.93
C LYS A 252 2.01 12.32 -10.11
N TYR A 253 3.07 12.14 -10.89
CA TYR A 253 3.32 12.97 -12.08
C TYR A 253 2.33 12.69 -13.21
N LEU A 254 1.89 11.44 -13.39
CA LEU A 254 0.80 11.12 -14.32
C LEU A 254 -0.49 11.83 -13.92
N GLY A 255 -0.75 12.02 -12.63
CA GLY A 255 -1.91 12.79 -12.15
C GLY A 255 -1.88 14.29 -12.41
N LYS A 256 -0.71 14.85 -12.78
CA LYS A 256 -0.61 16.27 -13.20
C LYS A 256 -1.03 16.48 -14.66
N ILE A 257 -1.14 15.41 -15.45
CA ILE A 257 -1.44 15.45 -16.89
C ILE A 257 -2.71 14.68 -17.26
N SER A 258 -3.32 13.95 -16.32
CA SER A 258 -4.52 13.17 -16.55
C SER A 258 -5.33 13.01 -15.27
N ASP A 259 -6.67 13.05 -15.41
CA ASP A 259 -7.63 12.75 -14.32
C ASP A 259 -7.86 11.24 -14.12
N ALA A 260 -7.02 10.39 -14.70
CA ALA A 260 -7.11 8.94 -14.50
C ALA A 260 -7.08 8.59 -13.01
N PRO A 261 -7.85 7.60 -12.56
CA PRO A 261 -7.83 7.13 -11.16
C PRO A 261 -6.42 6.74 -10.70
N LEU A 262 -6.13 6.95 -9.42
CA LEU A 262 -4.78 6.73 -8.87
C LEU A 262 -4.28 5.31 -9.12
N GLY A 263 -5.10 4.29 -8.90
CA GLY A 263 -4.72 2.90 -9.12
C GLY A 263 -4.41 2.59 -10.60
N GLU A 264 -5.13 3.23 -11.55
CA GLU A 264 -4.80 3.13 -12.97
C GLU A 264 -3.44 3.77 -13.27
N ARG A 265 -3.18 4.97 -12.73
CA ARG A 265 -1.89 5.65 -12.88
C ARG A 265 -0.74 4.81 -12.30
N LYS A 266 -0.95 4.16 -11.16
CA LYS A 266 0.02 3.22 -10.55
C LYS A 266 0.26 1.99 -11.43
N TYR A 267 -0.80 1.42 -12.01
CA TYR A 267 -0.66 0.34 -12.99
C TYR A 267 0.15 0.76 -14.22
N ARG A 268 -0.08 1.98 -14.73
CA ARG A 268 0.70 2.52 -15.86
C ARG A 268 2.15 2.75 -15.48
N ALA A 269 2.41 3.34 -14.31
CA ALA A 269 3.76 3.51 -13.80
C ALA A 269 4.49 2.16 -13.67
N PHE A 270 3.83 1.15 -13.09
CA PHE A 270 4.36 -0.21 -13.03
C PHE A 270 4.70 -0.76 -14.42
N SER A 271 3.80 -0.61 -15.39
CA SER A 271 3.95 -1.15 -16.75
C SER A 271 5.14 -0.55 -17.51
N VAL A 272 5.51 0.70 -17.20
CA VAL A 272 6.65 1.39 -17.81
C VAL A 272 7.94 1.13 -17.03
N LEU A 273 7.89 1.17 -15.70
CA LEU A 273 9.09 1.04 -14.88
C LEU A 273 9.65 -0.39 -14.86
N LEU A 274 8.79 -1.40 -14.90
CA LEU A 274 9.26 -2.79 -14.89
C LEU A 274 10.22 -3.13 -16.04
N PRO A 275 9.87 -2.88 -17.33
CA PRO A 275 10.80 -3.11 -18.43
C PRO A 275 12.03 -2.20 -18.35
N LEU A 276 11.87 -0.96 -17.88
CA LEU A 276 12.97 -0.02 -17.71
C LEU A 276 13.97 -0.51 -16.67
N TYR A 277 13.51 -1.00 -15.54
CA TYR A 277 14.35 -1.60 -14.49
C TYR A 277 15.07 -2.85 -14.99
N LYS A 278 14.37 -3.70 -15.74
CA LYS A 278 15.00 -4.87 -16.37
C LYS A 278 16.11 -4.47 -17.33
N LEU A 279 15.86 -3.50 -18.18
CA LEU A 279 16.84 -3.00 -19.15
C LEU A 279 18.08 -2.43 -18.44
N TYR A 280 17.87 -1.58 -17.45
CA TYR A 280 18.98 -1.01 -16.65
C TYR A 280 19.78 -2.09 -15.94
N MET A 281 19.13 -3.00 -15.22
CA MET A 281 19.82 -4.05 -14.46
C MET A 281 20.56 -5.06 -15.35
N SER A 282 20.10 -5.24 -16.60
CA SER A 282 20.76 -6.10 -17.61
C SER A 282 21.87 -5.38 -18.39
N SER A 283 22.02 -4.08 -18.22
CA SER A 283 23.05 -3.28 -18.88
C SER A 283 24.38 -3.32 -18.14
N ASP A 284 25.44 -2.76 -18.77
CA ASP A 284 26.78 -2.65 -18.19
C ASP A 284 26.92 -1.48 -17.19
N TYR A 285 25.82 -0.75 -16.90
CA TYR A 285 25.85 0.31 -15.88
C TYR A 285 26.29 -0.24 -14.52
N PRO A 286 27.16 0.50 -13.81
CA PRO A 286 27.92 -0.06 -12.68
C PRO A 286 27.14 -0.21 -11.38
N LEU A 287 25.86 0.22 -11.32
CA LEU A 287 25.06 0.27 -10.09
C LEU A 287 25.82 0.99 -8.96
N ASN A 288 26.17 2.26 -9.21
CA ASN A 288 26.92 3.06 -8.26
C ASN A 288 26.01 3.56 -7.13
N PHE A 289 26.37 3.21 -5.93
CA PHE A 289 25.81 3.75 -4.72
C PHE A 289 26.91 3.89 -3.65
N VAL A 290 26.73 4.83 -2.73
CA VAL A 290 27.61 4.98 -1.59
C VAL A 290 27.04 4.16 -0.45
N PHE A 291 27.85 3.25 0.08
CA PHE A 291 27.46 2.48 1.25
C PHE A 291 27.52 3.40 2.49
N PRO A 292 26.51 3.39 3.36
CA PRO A 292 26.52 4.25 4.54
C PRO A 292 27.59 3.77 5.53
N ASP A 293 28.26 4.74 6.17
CA ASP A 293 29.11 4.47 7.30
C ASP A 293 28.25 3.99 8.49
N GLY A 294 28.20 2.69 8.71
CA GLY A 294 27.52 2.16 9.88
C GLY A 294 27.33 0.65 9.88
N LEU A 295 27.92 0.00 10.88
CA LEU A 295 27.85 -1.45 11.12
C LEU A 295 26.42 -2.01 11.26
N LYS A 296 25.44 -1.18 11.62
CA LYS A 296 24.06 -1.63 11.86
C LYS A 296 23.30 -1.96 10.57
N ALA A 297 23.47 -1.13 9.53
CA ALA A 297 22.87 -1.34 8.22
C ALA A 297 23.52 -2.54 7.50
N LEU A 298 24.75 -2.86 7.84
CA LEU A 298 25.54 -3.89 7.20
C LEU A 298 24.98 -5.30 7.44
N GLY A 299 24.71 -5.66 8.70
CA GLY A 299 24.15 -6.97 9.05
C GLY A 299 22.75 -7.20 8.47
N GLU A 300 21.94 -6.16 8.39
CA GLU A 300 20.61 -6.21 7.79
C GLU A 300 20.71 -6.38 6.27
N THR A 301 21.61 -5.66 5.61
CA THR A 301 21.86 -5.77 4.18
C THR A 301 22.43 -7.14 3.81
N SER A 302 23.34 -7.66 4.62
CA SER A 302 23.91 -9.01 4.49
C SER A 302 22.78 -10.06 4.46
N ARG A 303 21.89 -10.03 5.44
CA ARG A 303 20.74 -10.95 5.51
C ARG A 303 19.80 -10.81 4.32
N PHE A 304 19.55 -9.57 3.90
CA PHE A 304 18.61 -9.27 2.83
C PHE A 304 19.07 -9.76 1.46
N PHE A 305 20.35 -9.63 1.17
CA PHE A 305 20.94 -10.07 -0.11
C PHE A 305 21.59 -11.45 -0.04
N GLY A 306 21.71 -12.04 1.13
CA GLY A 306 22.45 -13.32 1.32
C GLY A 306 23.92 -13.16 0.99
N ILE A 307 24.53 -12.02 1.30
CA ILE A 307 25.95 -11.70 1.06
C ILE A 307 26.61 -11.49 2.42
N GLU A 308 27.77 -12.10 2.65
CA GLU A 308 28.49 -11.95 3.92
C GLU A 308 28.85 -10.49 4.22
N GLU A 309 28.71 -10.08 5.50
CA GLU A 309 28.98 -8.70 5.94
C GLU A 309 30.37 -8.20 5.53
N HIS A 310 31.37 -9.06 5.71
CA HIS A 310 32.76 -8.77 5.32
C HIS A 310 32.88 -8.46 3.82
N ASP A 311 32.12 -9.16 2.99
CA ASP A 311 32.13 -8.98 1.55
C ASP A 311 31.44 -7.67 1.14
N LEU A 312 30.37 -7.30 1.85
CA LEU A 312 29.72 -6.01 1.66
C LEU A 312 30.64 -4.84 2.05
N VAL A 313 31.27 -4.86 3.23
CA VAL A 313 32.19 -3.82 3.70
C VAL A 313 33.30 -3.57 2.70
N ASN A 314 33.98 -4.64 2.28
CA ASN A 314 35.11 -4.52 1.38
C ASN A 314 34.72 -4.02 -0.01
N SER A 315 33.45 -4.20 -0.41
CA SER A 315 32.96 -3.84 -1.75
C SER A 315 32.76 -2.34 -1.92
N PHE A 316 32.60 -1.62 -0.83
CA PHE A 316 32.21 -0.20 -0.84
C PHE A 316 33.29 0.72 -0.23
N SER A 317 34.40 0.20 0.29
CA SER A 317 35.59 0.98 0.60
C SER A 317 36.33 1.43 -0.68
N ILE A 318 37.18 2.46 -0.61
CA ILE A 318 38.00 2.88 -1.76
C ILE A 318 38.93 1.70 -2.11
N PRO A 319 38.74 1.03 -3.25
CA PRO A 319 39.32 -0.26 -3.46
C PRO A 319 40.79 -0.21 -3.90
N THR A 320 41.60 -1.09 -3.36
CA THR A 320 42.82 -1.54 -4.01
C THR A 320 42.51 -2.23 -5.36
N PRO A 321 43.42 -2.37 -6.28
CA PRO A 321 43.20 -3.07 -7.56
C PRO A 321 42.59 -4.47 -7.41
N GLU A 322 43.00 -5.23 -6.39
CA GLU A 322 42.48 -6.58 -6.08
C GLU A 322 41.05 -6.52 -5.51
N GLU A 323 40.73 -5.50 -4.73
CA GLU A 323 39.40 -5.28 -4.20
C GLU A 323 38.41 -4.83 -5.27
N ARG A 324 38.87 -4.21 -6.37
CA ARG A 324 38.01 -3.81 -7.50
C ARG A 324 37.35 -5.01 -8.16
N GLU A 325 38.07 -6.09 -8.35
CA GLU A 325 37.51 -7.32 -8.93
C GLU A 325 36.45 -7.95 -8.02
N LYS A 326 36.74 -7.97 -6.72
CA LYS A 326 35.81 -8.42 -5.69
C LYS A 326 34.56 -7.55 -5.64
N ASN A 327 34.71 -6.23 -5.71
CA ASN A 327 33.60 -5.27 -5.70
C ASN A 327 32.69 -5.42 -6.91
N ILE A 328 33.25 -5.64 -8.09
CA ILE A 328 32.48 -5.93 -9.31
C ILE A 328 31.68 -7.22 -9.12
N ARG A 329 32.29 -8.25 -8.55
CA ARG A 329 31.61 -9.54 -8.29
C ARG A 329 30.38 -9.37 -7.37
N ILE A 330 30.51 -8.57 -6.31
CA ILE A 330 29.41 -8.37 -5.36
C ILE A 330 28.30 -7.48 -5.97
N LYS A 331 28.67 -6.42 -6.69
CA LYS A 331 27.70 -5.62 -7.44
C LYS A 331 26.90 -6.50 -8.42
N ASN A 332 27.58 -7.44 -9.08
CA ASN A 332 26.91 -8.41 -9.97
C ASN A 332 25.97 -9.35 -9.20
N LEU A 333 26.32 -9.78 -7.99
CA LEU A 333 25.42 -10.58 -7.16
C LEU A 333 24.16 -9.78 -6.77
N VAL A 334 24.29 -8.52 -6.40
CA VAL A 334 23.15 -7.63 -6.13
C VAL A 334 22.29 -7.46 -7.39
N LYS A 335 22.90 -7.16 -8.54
CA LYS A 335 22.20 -7.05 -9.82
C LYS A 335 21.42 -8.34 -10.13
N ASN A 336 22.08 -9.48 -10.04
CA ASN A 336 21.46 -10.78 -10.32
C ASN A 336 20.28 -11.09 -9.38
N ASN A 337 20.37 -10.71 -8.10
CA ASN A 337 19.28 -10.86 -7.15
C ASN A 337 18.06 -10.04 -7.59
N ILE A 338 18.28 -8.77 -7.94
CA ILE A 338 17.21 -7.88 -8.40
C ILE A 338 16.65 -8.34 -9.75
N ILE A 339 17.52 -8.74 -10.73
CA ILE A 339 17.07 -9.27 -12.02
C ILE A 339 16.17 -10.48 -11.81
N LYS A 340 16.52 -11.37 -10.91
CA LYS A 340 15.73 -12.59 -10.60
C LYS A 340 14.31 -12.25 -10.13
N GLU A 341 14.17 -11.21 -9.32
CA GLU A 341 12.86 -10.72 -8.87
C GLU A 341 12.08 -10.05 -10.00
N LEU A 342 12.75 -9.17 -10.75
CA LEU A 342 12.15 -8.51 -11.93
C LEU A 342 11.69 -9.54 -12.98
N ASP A 343 12.49 -10.60 -13.20
CA ASP A 343 12.12 -11.68 -14.11
C ASP A 343 10.95 -12.50 -13.58
N GLY A 344 10.89 -12.74 -12.28
CA GLY A 344 9.75 -13.39 -11.64
C GLY A 344 8.44 -12.62 -11.82
N ILE A 345 8.50 -11.29 -11.74
CA ILE A 345 7.35 -10.41 -12.02
C ILE A 345 7.09 -10.40 -13.53
N GLY A 346 8.11 -10.23 -14.35
CA GLY A 346 8.04 -10.15 -15.81
C GLY A 346 7.46 -11.39 -16.48
N ALA A 347 7.79 -12.57 -15.97
CA ALA A 347 7.22 -13.85 -16.44
C ALA A 347 5.70 -13.93 -16.26
N LYS A 348 5.13 -13.12 -15.35
CA LYS A 348 3.70 -13.06 -15.06
C LYS A 348 2.99 -11.89 -15.74
N LEU A 349 3.66 -11.10 -16.58
CA LEU A 349 3.06 -9.90 -17.22
C LEU A 349 1.80 -10.22 -18.03
N GLY A 350 1.79 -11.33 -18.77
CA GLY A 350 0.60 -11.78 -19.50
C GLY A 350 -0.58 -11.99 -18.55
N THR A 351 -0.36 -12.75 -17.48
CA THR A 351 -1.36 -13.02 -16.44
C THR A 351 -1.80 -11.73 -15.73
N ILE A 352 -0.86 -10.83 -15.44
CA ILE A 352 -1.14 -9.52 -14.82
C ILE A 352 -2.06 -8.69 -15.71
N GLY A 353 -1.78 -8.59 -17.01
CA GLY A 353 -2.62 -7.87 -17.96
C GLY A 353 -4.02 -8.48 -18.12
N GLU A 354 -4.13 -9.80 -18.09
CA GLU A 354 -5.41 -10.51 -18.10
C GLU A 354 -6.20 -10.29 -16.78
N ASN A 355 -5.53 -10.34 -15.64
CA ASN A 355 -6.13 -10.06 -14.34
C ASN A 355 -6.68 -8.63 -14.28
N TYR A 356 -5.91 -7.65 -14.77
CA TYR A 356 -6.36 -6.26 -14.82
C TYR A 356 -7.61 -6.10 -15.69
N ARG A 357 -7.63 -6.68 -16.89
CA ARG A 357 -8.81 -6.66 -17.77
C ARG A 357 -10.02 -7.35 -17.12
N PHE A 358 -9.81 -8.46 -16.45
CA PHE A 358 -10.85 -9.18 -15.72
C PHE A 358 -11.50 -8.33 -14.62
N LEU A 359 -10.69 -7.58 -13.88
CA LEU A 359 -11.15 -6.71 -12.80
C LEU A 359 -11.81 -5.43 -13.32
N TYR A 360 -11.34 -4.89 -14.46
CA TYR A 360 -11.77 -3.59 -14.97
C TYR A 360 -13.03 -3.62 -15.85
N ASP A 361 -13.58 -4.80 -16.13
CA ASP A 361 -14.83 -4.98 -16.92
C ASP A 361 -14.81 -4.34 -18.34
N GLY A 362 -13.78 -4.45 -19.09
CA GLY A 362 -13.71 -4.26 -20.57
C GLY A 362 -14.44 -3.08 -21.27
N ARG A 363 -15.37 -2.42 -20.58
CA ARG A 363 -16.19 -1.32 -21.09
C ARG A 363 -15.54 0.05 -20.90
N HIS A 364 -14.63 0.19 -19.93
CA HIS A 364 -13.86 1.41 -19.74
C HIS A 364 -12.56 1.28 -20.50
N ARG A 365 -12.30 2.20 -21.42
CA ARG A 365 -10.98 2.36 -21.99
C ARG A 365 -10.07 2.88 -20.86
N LEU A 366 -8.96 2.18 -20.64
CA LEU A 366 -7.87 2.72 -19.86
C LEU A 366 -7.49 4.09 -20.42
N SER A 367 -7.24 5.06 -19.56
CA SER A 367 -6.76 6.38 -19.98
C SER A 367 -5.54 6.21 -20.87
N GLU A 368 -5.58 6.81 -22.05
CA GLU A 368 -4.48 6.73 -23.00
C GLU A 368 -3.42 7.75 -22.60
N PHE A 369 -2.27 7.26 -22.19
CA PHE A 369 -1.07 8.05 -22.01
C PHE A 369 -0.19 7.88 -23.25
N SER A 370 0.20 8.98 -23.86
CA SER A 370 1.19 8.95 -24.94
C SER A 370 2.55 8.52 -24.38
N THR A 371 3.39 7.99 -25.26
CA THR A 371 4.78 7.63 -24.88
C THR A 371 5.54 8.82 -24.29
N GLU A 372 5.30 10.02 -24.83
CA GLU A 372 5.95 11.26 -24.35
C GLU A 372 5.48 11.66 -22.96
N GLU A 373 4.21 11.49 -22.62
CA GLU A 373 3.69 11.76 -21.28
C GLU A 373 4.25 10.77 -20.26
N LEU A 374 4.32 9.50 -20.62
CA LEU A 374 4.94 8.48 -19.75
C LEU A 374 6.42 8.77 -19.52
N LYS A 375 7.18 9.13 -20.56
CA LYS A 375 8.58 9.54 -20.45
C LYS A 375 8.76 10.77 -19.55
N LYS A 376 7.96 11.80 -19.74
CA LYS A 376 7.98 13.02 -18.91
C LYS A 376 7.70 12.69 -17.43
N ALA A 377 6.72 11.83 -17.16
CA ALA A 377 6.39 11.43 -15.79
C ALA A 377 7.53 10.65 -15.13
N VAL A 378 8.15 9.70 -15.85
CA VAL A 378 9.30 8.92 -15.33
C VAL A 378 10.51 9.83 -15.09
N LYS A 379 10.82 10.74 -16.03
CA LYS A 379 11.92 11.72 -15.84
C LYS A 379 11.68 12.60 -14.61
N ALA A 380 10.49 13.17 -14.48
CA ALA A 380 10.13 13.98 -13.32
C ALA A 380 10.25 13.18 -12.01
N ALA A 381 9.75 11.94 -11.99
CA ALA A 381 9.88 11.04 -10.86
C ALA A 381 11.36 10.75 -10.52
N ALA A 382 12.23 10.55 -11.52
CA ALA A 382 13.66 10.35 -11.30
C ALA A 382 14.33 11.56 -10.63
N TYR A 383 13.87 12.76 -10.91
CA TYR A 383 14.40 13.99 -10.28
C TYR A 383 13.95 14.18 -8.82
N GLU A 384 12.74 13.74 -8.49
CA GLU A 384 12.21 13.79 -7.12
C GLU A 384 12.68 12.59 -6.27
N SER A 385 13.02 11.47 -6.90
CA SER A 385 13.39 10.24 -6.24
C SER A 385 14.70 10.31 -5.47
N SER A 386 14.75 9.67 -4.32
CA SER A 386 15.97 9.47 -3.53
C SER A 386 15.96 8.08 -2.90
N GLY A 387 17.12 7.40 -2.89
CA GLY A 387 17.27 6.11 -2.23
C GLY A 387 16.55 4.93 -2.91
N ASN A 388 16.13 5.07 -4.16
CA ASN A 388 15.51 4.02 -4.96
C ASN A 388 16.27 3.77 -6.28
N LEU A 389 15.86 2.74 -7.03
CA LEU A 389 16.54 2.38 -8.27
C LEU A 389 16.48 3.48 -9.32
N LEU A 390 15.37 4.20 -9.41
CA LEU A 390 15.20 5.30 -10.36
C LEU A 390 16.17 6.47 -10.09
N ALA A 391 16.46 6.76 -8.83
CA ALA A 391 17.45 7.75 -8.44
C ALA A 391 18.87 7.35 -8.86
N ILE A 392 19.23 6.06 -8.75
CA ILE A 392 20.52 5.54 -9.20
C ILE A 392 20.63 5.62 -10.72
N MET A 393 19.61 5.21 -11.44
CA MET A 393 19.52 5.27 -12.90
C MET A 393 19.75 6.71 -13.40
N LYS A 394 19.14 7.70 -12.72
CA LYS A 394 19.37 9.12 -13.02
C LYS A 394 20.83 9.52 -12.77
N ALA A 395 21.38 9.18 -11.60
CA ALA A 395 22.74 9.54 -11.22
C ALA A 395 23.80 8.98 -12.18
N GLU A 396 23.51 7.83 -12.80
CA GLU A 396 24.38 7.20 -13.81
C GLU A 396 24.09 7.66 -15.24
N GLY A 397 23.20 8.65 -15.45
CA GLY A 397 22.84 9.16 -16.76
C GLY A 397 21.90 8.26 -17.57
N PHE A 398 21.44 7.13 -17.04
CA PHE A 398 20.53 6.23 -17.75
C PHE A 398 19.16 6.87 -18.00
N ALA A 399 18.70 7.74 -17.13
CA ALA A 399 17.43 8.46 -17.28
C ALA A 399 17.40 9.43 -18.49
N GLU A 400 18.56 9.77 -19.08
CA GLU A 400 18.63 10.59 -20.28
C GLU A 400 18.22 9.82 -21.55
N PHE A 401 18.29 8.49 -21.51
CA PHE A 401 17.88 7.60 -22.61
C PHE A 401 16.40 7.24 -22.59
N ILE A 402 15.65 7.67 -21.60
CA ILE A 402 14.20 7.50 -21.52
C ILE A 402 13.54 8.67 -22.29
#